data_8660bf2889653cc768bad855a7c57a3b
#
_entry.id   8660bf2889653cc768bad855a7c57a3b
#
_cell.length_a   1.000
_cell.length_b   1.000
_cell.length_c   1.000
_cell.angle_alpha   90.00
_cell.angle_beta   90.00
_cell.angle_gamma   90.00
#
_symmetry.space_group_name_H-M   'P 1'
#
loop_
_entity.id
_entity.type
_entity.pdbx_description
1 polymer ?
#
loop_
_entity_poly.entity_id
_entity_poly.type
_entity_poly.pdbx_seq_one_letter_code
_entity_poly.pdbx_strand_id
1 'polypeptide(L)'
;MVFQSPTTLENTIRTIFPEIWLRTLAIKTCFIKRERKIKPEVIFWVLTLGFCVHNQRTIAGLKRLYEIEANISISDSSWYDRFTPELVEFLHQCVIHGIEELAKEPGRKLSKKLENFKDVIIQDSTIVRLHSSLAAKFPAARSRTVAAGLKVGVMVSAVANGPKTIALYSEKSAEIKTLRIGLWICSGFTSYI
;
A
#
# COMPACT_ATOMS: atom_id res chain seq x y z
N MET A 1 -11.83 6.31 23.50
CA MET A 1 -12.82 6.22 22.40
C MET A 1 -13.09 4.76 22.15
N VAL A 2 -14.31 4.31 22.35
CA VAL A 2 -14.71 2.91 22.08
C VAL A 2 -14.76 2.79 20.56
N PHE A 3 -13.94 1.91 19.97
CA PHE A 3 -14.10 1.55 18.57
C PHE A 3 -15.53 1.11 18.33
N GLN A 4 -16.24 1.81 17.45
CA GLN A 4 -17.48 1.29 16.91
C GLN A 4 -17.19 -0.12 16.37
N SER A 5 -18.16 -1.02 16.48
CA SER A 5 -18.05 -2.37 15.92
C SER A 5 -17.45 -2.32 14.52
N PRO A 6 -16.40 -3.11 14.23
CA PRO A 6 -15.66 -3.01 12.97
C PRO A 6 -16.65 -3.19 11.81
N THR A 7 -16.50 -2.33 10.81
CA THR A 7 -17.28 -2.41 9.58
C THR A 7 -16.98 -3.74 8.86
N THR A 8 -17.89 -4.21 8.01
CA THR A 8 -17.66 -5.42 7.20
C THR A 8 -16.34 -5.36 6.45
N LEU A 9 -15.97 -4.19 5.93
CA LEU A 9 -14.71 -3.96 5.22
C LEU A 9 -13.49 -4.14 6.14
N GLU A 10 -13.53 -3.57 7.35
CA GLU A 10 -12.44 -3.72 8.32
C GLU A 10 -12.24 -5.18 8.72
N ASN A 11 -13.33 -5.90 8.94
CA ASN A 11 -13.27 -7.35 9.24
C ASN A 11 -12.65 -8.13 8.08
N THR A 12 -13.02 -7.83 6.83
CA THR A 12 -12.43 -8.47 5.65
C THR A 12 -10.92 -8.20 5.58
N ILE A 13 -10.50 -6.95 5.78
CA ILE A 13 -9.07 -6.61 5.75
C ILE A 13 -8.31 -7.32 6.89
N ARG A 14 -8.89 -7.41 8.09
CA ARG A 14 -8.28 -8.13 9.22
C ARG A 14 -8.13 -9.63 8.96
N THR A 15 -9.04 -10.23 8.19
CA THR A 15 -8.93 -11.63 7.77
C THR A 15 -7.76 -11.84 6.79
N ILE A 16 -7.53 -10.88 5.90
CA ILE A 16 -6.40 -10.90 4.95
C ILE A 16 -5.06 -10.76 5.68
N PHE A 17 -5.00 -9.95 6.74
CA PHE A 17 -3.77 -9.63 7.48
C PHE A 17 -3.83 -10.08 8.94
N PRO A 18 -3.76 -11.39 9.23
CA PRO A 18 -3.74 -11.89 10.60
C PRO A 18 -2.48 -11.41 11.36
N GLU A 19 -2.61 -11.15 12.66
CA GLU A 19 -1.49 -10.65 13.49
C GLU A 19 -0.25 -11.55 13.41
N ILE A 20 -0.43 -12.85 13.47
CA ILE A 20 0.67 -13.83 13.41
C ILE A 20 1.42 -13.71 12.08
N TRP A 21 0.68 -13.53 10.97
CA TRP A 21 1.29 -13.35 9.66
C TRP A 21 2.10 -12.05 9.60
N LEU A 22 1.54 -10.92 10.09
CA LEU A 22 2.23 -9.64 10.14
C LEU A 22 3.51 -9.70 10.97
N ARG A 23 3.49 -10.34 12.14
CA ARG A 23 4.68 -10.54 12.98
C ARG A 23 5.74 -11.37 12.27
N THR A 24 5.35 -12.49 11.67
CA THR A 24 6.26 -13.36 10.91
C THR A 24 6.91 -12.61 9.74
N LEU A 25 6.12 -11.84 8.99
CA LEU A 25 6.62 -11.03 7.89
C LEU A 25 7.59 -9.94 8.36
N ALA A 26 7.29 -9.26 9.47
CA ALA A 26 8.15 -8.22 10.02
C ALA A 26 9.53 -8.74 10.44
N ILE A 27 9.60 -9.99 10.93
CA ILE A 27 10.87 -10.67 11.22
C ILE A 27 11.58 -11.04 9.91
N LYS A 28 10.86 -11.61 8.94
CA LYS A 28 11.40 -12.03 7.63
C LYS A 28 12.02 -10.85 6.86
N THR A 29 11.38 -9.69 6.89
CA THR A 29 11.88 -8.47 6.24
C THR A 29 12.92 -7.71 7.06
N CYS A 30 13.32 -8.24 8.23
CA CYS A 30 14.21 -7.58 9.18
C CYS A 30 13.70 -6.24 9.72
N PHE A 31 12.43 -5.89 9.48
CA PHE A 31 11.82 -4.69 10.04
C PHE A 31 11.81 -4.73 11.57
N ILE A 32 11.54 -5.87 12.16
CA ILE A 32 11.66 -6.12 13.60
C ILE A 32 12.68 -7.23 13.84
N LYS A 33 13.79 -6.89 14.49
CA LYS A 33 14.83 -7.85 14.89
C LYS A 33 14.57 -8.48 16.26
N ARG A 34 13.86 -7.76 17.12
CA ARG A 34 13.52 -8.20 18.50
C ARG A 34 12.19 -7.57 18.89
N GLU A 35 11.28 -8.37 19.36
CA GLU A 35 10.03 -7.86 19.95
C GLU A 35 10.32 -7.12 21.25
N ARG A 36 10.03 -5.84 21.27
CA ARG A 36 10.12 -4.97 22.44
C ARG A 36 8.84 -4.13 22.52
N LYS A 37 8.98 -2.79 22.58
CA LYS A 37 7.86 -1.85 22.59
C LYS A 37 7.19 -1.67 21.22
N ILE A 38 7.85 -2.08 20.14
CA ILE A 38 7.33 -1.93 18.78
C ILE A 38 6.63 -3.22 18.36
N LYS A 39 5.32 -3.13 18.12
CA LYS A 39 4.45 -4.20 17.66
C LYS A 39 4.16 -4.00 16.17
N PRO A 40 4.67 -4.86 15.28
CA PRO A 40 4.56 -4.66 13.83
C PRO A 40 3.10 -4.67 13.35
N GLU A 41 2.23 -5.49 13.93
CA GLU A 41 0.82 -5.52 13.62
C GLU A 41 0.14 -4.19 13.92
N VAL A 42 0.47 -3.54 15.04
CA VAL A 42 -0.10 -2.23 15.39
C VAL A 42 0.44 -1.15 14.46
N ILE A 43 1.75 -1.17 14.12
CA ILE A 43 2.30 -0.23 13.13
C ILE A 43 1.59 -0.37 11.78
N PHE A 44 1.38 -1.60 11.30
CA PHE A 44 0.67 -1.84 10.06
C PHE A 44 -0.72 -1.17 10.07
N TRP A 45 -1.52 -1.41 11.13
CA TRP A 45 -2.85 -0.83 11.23
C TRP A 45 -2.84 0.69 11.39
N VAL A 46 -1.91 1.23 12.17
CA VAL A 46 -1.76 2.67 12.35
C VAL A 46 -1.36 3.36 11.05
N LEU A 47 -0.45 2.77 10.27
CA LEU A 47 -0.04 3.35 8.99
C LEU A 47 -1.13 3.23 7.92
N THR A 48 -1.88 2.14 7.89
CA THR A 48 -2.94 1.94 6.89
C THR A 48 -4.22 2.67 7.27
N LEU A 49 -4.78 2.41 8.45
CA LEU A 49 -6.05 2.98 8.89
C LEU A 49 -5.89 4.40 9.47
N GLY A 50 -4.75 4.72 10.05
CA GLY A 50 -4.47 6.05 10.60
C GLY A 50 -4.57 7.14 9.54
N PHE A 51 -4.05 6.91 8.35
CA PHE A 51 -4.21 7.84 7.23
C PHE A 51 -5.61 7.82 6.64
N CYS A 52 -6.18 6.65 6.41
CA CYS A 52 -7.43 6.49 5.68
C CYS A 52 -8.66 6.83 6.52
N VAL A 53 -8.72 6.36 7.77
CA VAL A 53 -9.90 6.45 8.64
C VAL A 53 -9.76 7.57 9.66
N HIS A 54 -8.63 7.66 10.33
CA HIS A 54 -8.42 8.64 11.41
C HIS A 54 -7.88 9.97 10.91
N ASN A 55 -7.67 10.12 9.61
CA ASN A 55 -7.24 11.37 8.97
C ASN A 55 -5.95 11.97 9.59
N GLN A 56 -5.08 11.09 10.13
CA GLN A 56 -3.81 11.50 10.73
C GLN A 56 -2.80 11.80 9.62
N ARG A 57 -2.51 13.09 9.41
CA ARG A 57 -1.65 13.55 8.31
C ARG A 57 -0.20 13.80 8.72
N THR A 58 0.14 13.55 9.98
CA THR A 58 1.49 13.79 10.50
C THR A 58 2.06 12.54 11.14
N ILE A 59 3.37 12.35 11.03
CA ILE A 59 4.10 11.24 11.67
C ILE A 59 3.92 11.28 13.20
N ALA A 60 3.89 12.49 13.79
CA ALA A 60 3.62 12.67 15.22
C ALA A 60 2.18 12.28 15.59
N GLY A 61 1.20 12.53 14.70
CA GLY A 61 -0.18 12.09 14.90
C GLY A 61 -0.30 10.56 14.85
N LEU A 62 0.40 9.91 13.94
CA LEU A 62 0.47 8.45 13.87
C LEU A 62 1.16 7.84 15.10
N LYS A 63 2.19 8.50 15.66
CA LYS A 63 2.80 8.08 16.92
C LYS A 63 1.79 8.05 18.05
N ARG A 64 1.04 9.15 18.24
CA ARG A 64 0.00 9.21 19.29
C ARG A 64 -1.05 8.13 19.13
N LEU A 65 -1.48 7.86 17.88
CA LEU A 65 -2.42 6.78 17.60
C LEU A 65 -1.79 5.43 17.94
N TYR A 66 -0.52 5.21 17.61
CA TYR A 66 0.20 3.99 17.97
C TYR A 66 0.27 3.78 19.49
N GLU A 67 0.60 4.83 20.25
CA GLU A 67 0.69 4.76 21.72
C GLU A 67 -0.66 4.40 22.37
N ILE A 68 -1.76 4.92 21.80
CA ILE A 68 -3.12 4.58 22.23
C ILE A 68 -3.44 3.10 21.93
N GLU A 69 -3.23 2.68 20.68
CA GLU A 69 -3.58 1.33 20.22
C GLU A 69 -2.70 0.24 20.86
N ALA A 70 -1.42 0.51 21.02
CA ALA A 70 -0.49 -0.43 21.63
C ALA A 70 -0.55 -0.41 23.18
N ASN A 71 -1.17 0.62 23.75
CA ASN A 71 -1.16 0.93 25.17
C ASN A 71 0.27 1.02 25.76
N ILE A 72 1.17 1.67 25.02
CA ILE A 72 2.61 1.77 25.35
C ILE A 72 3.10 3.15 24.97
N SER A 73 3.87 3.81 25.85
CA SER A 73 4.59 5.02 25.48
C SER A 73 5.95 4.72 24.87
N ILE A 74 6.29 5.41 23.77
CA ILE A 74 7.57 5.31 23.07
C ILE A 74 8.19 6.70 22.87
N SER A 75 9.53 6.76 22.90
CA SER A 75 10.25 8.01 22.60
C SER A 75 10.12 8.40 21.13
N ASP A 76 10.26 9.69 20.83
CA ASP A 76 10.25 10.20 19.48
C ASP A 76 11.33 9.55 18.62
N SER A 77 12.56 9.44 19.13
CA SER A 77 13.64 8.76 18.43
C SER A 77 13.27 7.32 18.08
N SER A 78 12.75 6.55 19.05
CA SER A 78 12.33 5.15 18.79
C SER A 78 11.22 5.04 17.75
N TRP A 79 10.37 6.05 17.61
CA TRP A 79 9.32 6.08 16.58
C TRP A 79 9.90 6.45 15.22
N TYR A 80 10.64 7.54 15.12
CA TYR A 80 11.22 8.01 13.85
C TYR A 80 12.24 7.03 13.28
N ASP A 81 13.00 6.33 14.11
CA ASP A 81 13.95 5.29 13.69
C ASP A 81 13.28 4.06 13.07
N ARG A 82 11.96 3.97 13.06
CA ARG A 82 11.23 2.87 12.39
C ARG A 82 10.98 3.12 10.92
N PHE A 83 11.13 4.35 10.43
CA PHE A 83 10.92 4.69 9.03
C PHE A 83 12.15 4.35 8.18
N THR A 84 12.42 3.06 8.04
CA THR A 84 13.60 2.47 7.41
C THR A 84 13.24 1.77 6.09
N PRO A 85 14.23 1.42 5.24
CA PRO A 85 13.99 0.60 4.05
C PRO A 85 13.31 -0.73 4.37
N GLU A 86 13.59 -1.33 5.53
CA GLU A 86 12.96 -2.58 5.95
C GLU A 86 11.46 -2.41 6.26
N LEU A 87 11.04 -1.25 6.78
CA LEU A 87 9.61 -0.94 6.88
C LEU A 87 8.97 -0.84 5.48
N VAL A 88 9.65 -0.23 4.53
CA VAL A 88 9.15 -0.13 3.14
C VAL A 88 8.98 -1.53 2.55
N GLU A 89 9.96 -2.41 2.71
CA GLU A 89 9.87 -3.79 2.24
C GLU A 89 8.75 -4.57 2.95
N PHE A 90 8.60 -4.41 4.26
CA PHE A 90 7.49 -5.00 5.01
C PHE A 90 6.12 -4.57 4.44
N LEU A 91 5.92 -3.27 4.22
CA LEU A 91 4.67 -2.74 3.66
C LEU A 91 4.47 -3.18 2.20
N HIS A 92 5.53 -3.26 1.41
CA HIS A 92 5.49 -3.74 0.02
C HIS A 92 5.01 -5.20 -0.03
N GLN A 93 5.55 -6.07 0.81
CA GLN A 93 5.09 -7.46 0.92
C GLN A 93 3.64 -7.57 1.40
N CYS A 94 3.20 -6.66 2.27
CA CYS A 94 1.78 -6.59 2.65
C CYS A 94 0.90 -6.24 1.44
N VAL A 95 1.31 -5.30 0.59
CA VAL A 95 0.54 -4.95 -0.63
C VAL A 95 0.46 -6.15 -1.58
N ILE A 96 1.58 -6.83 -1.83
CA ILE A 96 1.61 -8.03 -2.68
C ILE A 96 0.65 -9.09 -2.13
N HIS A 97 0.76 -9.42 -0.85
CA HIS A 97 -0.12 -10.39 -0.20
C HIS A 97 -1.60 -10.00 -0.32
N GLY A 98 -1.95 -8.74 -0.08
CA GLY A 98 -3.34 -8.27 -0.22
C GLY A 98 -3.86 -8.44 -1.65
N ILE A 99 -3.05 -8.17 -2.67
CA ILE A 99 -3.41 -8.39 -4.08
C ILE A 99 -3.62 -9.88 -4.35
N GLU A 100 -2.74 -10.74 -3.87
CA GLU A 100 -2.81 -12.20 -4.05
C GLU A 100 -4.04 -12.79 -3.37
N GLU A 101 -4.35 -12.36 -2.15
CA GLU A 101 -5.55 -12.84 -1.42
C GLU A 101 -6.84 -12.43 -2.13
N LEU A 102 -6.94 -11.17 -2.57
CA LEU A 102 -8.09 -10.70 -3.34
C LEU A 102 -8.24 -11.42 -4.69
N ALA A 103 -7.13 -11.83 -5.31
CA ALA A 103 -7.16 -12.58 -6.57
C ALA A 103 -7.68 -14.02 -6.41
N LYS A 104 -7.69 -14.59 -5.20
CA LYS A 104 -8.27 -15.92 -4.92
C LYS A 104 -9.78 -15.93 -4.93
N GLU A 105 -10.42 -14.78 -4.74
CA GLU A 105 -11.87 -14.70 -4.78
C GLU A 105 -12.43 -15.02 -6.18
N PRO A 106 -13.63 -15.64 -6.25
CA PRO A 106 -14.24 -15.96 -7.54
C PRO A 106 -14.42 -14.72 -8.40
N GLY A 107 -13.97 -14.82 -9.65
CA GLY A 107 -14.10 -13.75 -10.61
C GLY A 107 -15.54 -13.44 -11.00
N ARG A 108 -15.74 -12.27 -11.61
CA ARG A 108 -17.02 -11.82 -12.13
C ARG A 108 -17.16 -12.23 -13.60
N LYS A 109 -18.38 -12.49 -14.05
CA LYS A 109 -18.66 -12.69 -15.47
C LYS A 109 -18.70 -11.32 -16.17
N LEU A 110 -18.10 -11.22 -17.34
CA LEU A 110 -18.26 -10.07 -18.21
C LEU A 110 -19.73 -9.96 -18.68
N SER A 111 -20.16 -8.73 -18.96
CA SER A 111 -21.49 -8.49 -19.54
C SER A 111 -21.60 -9.14 -20.93
N LYS A 112 -22.83 -9.42 -21.40
CA LYS A 112 -23.09 -10.01 -22.72
C LYS A 112 -22.37 -9.27 -23.88
N LYS A 113 -22.20 -7.94 -23.77
CA LYS A 113 -21.50 -7.15 -24.79
C LYS A 113 -19.99 -7.43 -24.87
N LEU A 114 -19.42 -7.98 -23.81
CA LEU A 114 -17.97 -8.25 -23.67
C LEU A 114 -17.66 -9.75 -23.53
N GLU A 115 -18.64 -10.63 -23.73
CA GLU A 115 -18.47 -12.08 -23.53
C GLU A 115 -17.44 -12.74 -24.44
N ASN A 116 -17.14 -12.11 -25.59
CA ASN A 116 -16.09 -12.56 -26.50
C ASN A 116 -14.66 -12.27 -26.02
N PHE A 117 -14.49 -11.47 -24.95
CA PHE A 117 -13.20 -11.17 -24.36
C PHE A 117 -12.95 -12.07 -23.16
N LYS A 118 -11.71 -12.55 -23.02
CA LYS A 118 -11.31 -13.32 -21.82
C LYS A 118 -11.28 -12.46 -20.56
N ASP A 119 -10.88 -11.20 -20.72
CA ASP A 119 -10.78 -10.21 -19.64
C ASP A 119 -10.75 -8.81 -20.26
N VAL A 120 -11.10 -7.81 -19.45
CA VAL A 120 -10.94 -6.39 -19.78
C VAL A 120 -10.08 -5.76 -18.69
N ILE A 121 -8.90 -5.27 -19.08
CA ILE A 121 -7.98 -4.60 -18.16
C ILE A 121 -8.25 -3.11 -18.19
N ILE A 122 -8.52 -2.57 -17.01
CA ILE A 122 -8.72 -1.14 -16.79
C ILE A 122 -7.47 -0.61 -16.11
N GLN A 123 -6.86 0.43 -16.66
CA GLN A 123 -5.74 1.13 -16.06
C GLN A 123 -6.13 2.56 -15.76
N ASP A 124 -5.80 3.00 -14.56
CA ASP A 124 -5.96 4.38 -14.13
C ASP A 124 -4.79 4.80 -13.24
N SER A 125 -4.60 6.10 -13.07
CA SER A 125 -3.56 6.63 -12.20
C SER A 125 -4.03 7.84 -11.41
N THR A 126 -3.56 7.93 -10.17
CA THR A 126 -3.77 9.05 -9.28
C THR A 126 -2.44 9.75 -9.00
N ILE A 127 -2.48 11.07 -8.81
CA ILE A 127 -1.29 11.88 -8.51
C ILE A 127 -1.32 12.32 -7.05
N VAL A 128 -0.25 11.98 -6.34
CA VAL A 128 0.00 12.42 -4.96
C VAL A 128 1.05 13.52 -4.98
N ARG A 129 0.74 14.69 -4.42
CA ARG A 129 1.69 15.79 -4.29
C ARG A 129 2.67 15.50 -3.17
N LEU A 130 3.97 15.64 -3.47
CA LEU A 130 5.05 15.38 -2.54
C LEU A 130 5.75 16.69 -2.16
N HIS A 131 6.49 16.63 -1.04
CA HIS A 131 7.33 17.74 -0.62
C HIS A 131 8.44 18.00 -1.64
N SER A 132 8.81 19.28 -1.84
CA SER A 132 9.77 19.74 -2.84
C SER A 132 11.15 19.08 -2.72
N SER A 133 11.57 18.66 -1.54
CA SER A 133 12.83 17.92 -1.34
C SER A 133 12.92 16.61 -2.12
N LEU A 134 11.77 16.06 -2.55
CA LEU A 134 11.69 14.83 -3.33
C LEU A 134 11.66 15.07 -4.85
N ALA A 135 11.80 16.32 -5.31
CA ALA A 135 11.72 16.69 -6.72
C ALA A 135 12.77 16.00 -7.60
N ALA A 136 13.97 15.74 -7.06
CA ALA A 136 15.04 15.03 -7.79
C ALA A 136 14.62 13.59 -8.13
N LYS A 137 13.92 12.90 -7.23
CA LYS A 137 13.49 11.52 -7.41
C LYS A 137 12.12 11.42 -8.11
N PHE A 138 11.21 12.32 -7.80
CA PHE A 138 9.84 12.35 -8.30
C PHE A 138 9.48 13.72 -8.87
N PRO A 139 10.06 14.13 -10.01
CA PRO A 139 9.77 15.43 -10.63
C PRO A 139 8.30 15.51 -11.05
N ALA A 140 7.65 16.62 -10.73
CA ALA A 140 6.28 16.91 -11.16
C ALA A 140 6.23 17.29 -12.65
N ALA A 141 5.11 16.99 -13.31
CA ALA A 141 4.88 17.37 -14.71
C ALA A 141 4.71 18.90 -14.87
N ARG A 142 4.14 19.57 -13.85
CA ARG A 142 3.91 21.03 -13.81
C ARG A 142 4.80 21.68 -12.76
N SER A 143 6.09 21.76 -13.05
CA SER A 143 7.11 22.24 -12.11
C SER A 143 6.95 23.71 -11.64
N ARG A 144 6.14 24.52 -12.33
CA ARG A 144 5.89 25.92 -11.92
C ARG A 144 5.05 26.06 -10.64
N THR A 145 4.18 25.10 -10.37
CA THR A 145 3.26 25.16 -9.21
C THR A 145 3.60 24.14 -8.13
N VAL A 146 4.16 22.99 -8.52
CA VAL A 146 4.51 21.90 -7.62
C VAL A 146 5.82 21.26 -8.09
N ALA A 147 6.79 21.15 -7.20
CA ALA A 147 8.12 20.64 -7.57
C ALA A 147 8.16 19.11 -7.68
N ALA A 148 7.38 18.38 -6.84
CA ALA A 148 7.43 16.92 -6.77
C ALA A 148 6.02 16.31 -6.81
N GLY A 149 5.87 15.23 -7.58
CA GLY A 149 4.62 14.47 -7.71
C GLY A 149 4.88 12.99 -7.97
N LEU A 150 4.16 12.14 -7.22
CA LEU A 150 4.14 10.70 -7.38
C LEU A 150 2.87 10.31 -8.13
N LYS A 151 3.01 9.52 -9.19
CA LYS A 151 1.91 8.89 -9.88
C LYS A 151 1.76 7.45 -9.36
N VAL A 152 0.59 7.13 -8.85
CA VAL A 152 0.21 5.77 -8.43
C VAL A 152 -0.64 5.18 -9.54
N GLY A 153 -0.07 4.29 -10.33
CA GLY A 153 -0.78 3.56 -11.39
C GLY A 153 -1.37 2.27 -10.85
N VAL A 154 -2.63 2.00 -11.19
CA VAL A 154 -3.35 0.79 -10.79
C VAL A 154 -3.90 0.11 -12.05
N MET A 155 -3.68 -1.19 -12.16
CA MET A 155 -4.33 -2.03 -13.18
C MET A 155 -5.34 -2.96 -12.51
N VAL A 156 -6.56 -2.96 -13.02
CA VAL A 156 -7.67 -3.77 -12.48
C VAL A 156 -8.21 -4.65 -13.60
N SER A 157 -8.48 -5.90 -13.29
CA SER A 157 -9.25 -6.81 -14.17
C SER A 157 -10.75 -6.59 -13.95
N ALA A 158 -11.52 -6.56 -15.03
CA ALA A 158 -12.98 -6.54 -14.92
C ALA A 158 -13.57 -7.90 -14.48
N VAL A 159 -12.81 -8.98 -14.66
CA VAL A 159 -13.18 -10.34 -14.27
C VAL A 159 -12.71 -10.68 -12.85
N ALA A 160 -11.44 -10.42 -12.54
CA ALA A 160 -10.88 -10.71 -11.22
C ALA A 160 -11.33 -9.68 -10.17
N ASN A 161 -11.34 -10.08 -8.91
CA ASN A 161 -11.54 -9.15 -7.80
C ASN A 161 -10.22 -8.46 -7.44
N GLY A 162 -10.28 -7.13 -7.23
CA GLY A 162 -9.14 -6.33 -6.82
C GLY A 162 -8.15 -5.95 -7.95
N PRO A 163 -7.11 -5.21 -7.60
CA PRO A 163 -6.08 -4.79 -8.54
C PRO A 163 -5.17 -5.97 -8.92
N LYS A 164 -4.73 -5.98 -10.18
CA LYS A 164 -3.68 -6.91 -10.65
C LYS A 164 -2.29 -6.39 -10.31
N THR A 165 -2.09 -5.08 -10.45
CA THR A 165 -0.82 -4.43 -10.13
C THR A 165 -1.03 -3.04 -9.59
N ILE A 166 -0.12 -2.61 -8.72
CA ILE A 166 0.02 -1.23 -8.26
C ILE A 166 1.47 -0.84 -8.48
N ALA A 167 1.71 0.31 -9.12
CA ALA A 167 3.05 0.77 -9.42
C ALA A 167 3.21 2.27 -9.17
N LEU A 168 4.41 2.66 -8.76
CA LEU A 168 4.76 4.01 -8.38
C LEU A 168 5.71 4.63 -9.40
N TYR A 169 5.37 5.81 -9.91
CA TYR A 169 6.14 6.51 -10.91
C TYR A 169 6.27 7.99 -10.56
N SER A 170 7.27 8.65 -11.15
CA SER A 170 7.28 10.12 -11.20
C SER A 170 6.06 10.62 -11.99
N GLU A 171 5.44 11.72 -11.56
CA GLU A 171 4.31 12.34 -12.30
C GLU A 171 4.67 12.64 -13.77
N LYS A 172 5.93 12.95 -14.04
CA LYS A 172 6.44 13.24 -15.39
C LYS A 172 6.47 12.00 -16.31
N SER A 173 6.36 10.79 -15.75
CA SER A 173 6.37 9.56 -16.55
C SER A 173 5.10 9.43 -17.38
N ALA A 174 5.25 9.15 -18.69
CA ALA A 174 4.13 8.94 -19.58
C ALA A 174 3.38 7.62 -19.24
N GLU A 175 2.06 7.64 -19.29
CA GLU A 175 1.21 6.48 -18.95
C GLU A 175 1.47 5.27 -19.86
N ILE A 176 1.78 5.50 -21.12
CA ILE A 176 2.08 4.44 -22.08
C ILE A 176 3.31 3.60 -21.68
N LYS A 177 4.26 4.17 -20.96
CA LYS A 177 5.41 3.42 -20.42
C LYS A 177 5.00 2.47 -19.28
N THR A 178 3.93 2.79 -18.57
CA THR A 178 3.41 1.97 -17.49
C THR A 178 2.64 0.75 -18.01
N LEU A 179 1.99 0.86 -19.17
CA LEU A 179 1.33 -0.26 -19.86
C LEU A 179 2.29 -1.40 -20.24
N ARG A 180 3.50 -1.06 -20.69
CA ARG A 180 4.50 -2.09 -21.07
C ARG A 180 4.99 -2.92 -19.88
N ILE A 181 5.09 -2.34 -18.70
CA ILE A 181 5.50 -3.06 -17.48
C ILE A 181 4.38 -3.99 -17.02
N GLY A 182 3.11 -3.58 -17.11
CA GLY A 182 1.95 -4.40 -16.75
C GLY A 182 1.75 -5.63 -17.65
N LEU A 183 2.04 -5.52 -18.94
CA LEU A 183 1.96 -6.65 -19.89
C LEU A 183 3.07 -7.69 -19.67
N TRP A 184 4.22 -7.30 -19.12
CA TRP A 184 5.34 -8.22 -18.82
C TRP A 184 5.12 -9.01 -17.53
N ILE A 185 4.39 -8.48 -16.56
CA ILE A 185 4.10 -9.17 -15.29
C ILE A 185 3.06 -10.28 -15.45
N CYS A 186 2.25 -10.25 -16.51
CA CYS A 186 1.29 -11.33 -16.82
C CYS A 186 1.95 -12.62 -17.38
N SER A 187 3.24 -12.61 -17.70
CA SER A 187 3.95 -13.75 -18.29
C SER A 187 5.10 -14.33 -17.44
N GLY A 188 5.28 -13.89 -16.21
CA GLY A 188 6.32 -14.46 -15.35
C GLY A 188 6.74 -13.50 -14.24
N PHE A 189 6.56 -13.92 -13.02
CA PHE A 189 7.11 -13.28 -11.84
C PHE A 189 8.62 -13.19 -11.95
N THR A 190 9.17 -12.05 -12.25
CA THR A 190 10.56 -11.73 -11.97
C THR A 190 10.68 -10.28 -11.57
N SER A 191 11.14 -10.11 -10.35
CA SER A 191 11.49 -8.87 -9.66
C SER A 191 12.43 -7.99 -10.47
N TYR A 192 12.07 -6.70 -10.60
CA TYR A 192 13.05 -5.63 -10.77
C TYR A 192 12.67 -4.47 -9.85
N ILE A 193 13.50 -4.26 -8.85
CA ILE A 193 13.62 -3.03 -8.06
C ILE A 193 14.46 -2.03 -8.86
#